data_aeb43e68f6b3efa02e5b1ebf36928f61
#
_entry.id   aeb43e68f6b3efa02e5b1ebf36928f61
#
_cell.length_a   1.000
_cell.length_b   1.000
_cell.length_c   1.000
_cell.angle_alpha   90.00
_cell.angle_beta   90.00
_cell.angle_gamma   90.00
#
_symmetry.space_group_name_H-M   'P 1'
#
loop_
_entity.id
_entity.type
_entity.pdbx_description
1 polymer ?
#
loop_
_entity_poly.entity_id
_entity_poly.type
_entity_poly.pdbx_seq_one_letter_code
_entity_poly.pdbx_strand_id
1 'polypeptide(L)'
;MSEISLAIANAINEDKDGIYKDKYFDKDQLKEIDVAAWMHDVGKITTPDHVVDKATKLETIYDRIETIEVKFELLKREKEIELLRKINHEPNDEKIDHLKSVYKNEITTLNNDFKFIKEMNKGSEFMDEEKIKRVHNIAKKQIIMHHKKQNLLTENEVYNLTIKKGTLTQEERFVINNHAKLSIDILNSLPFPKKLKNVPTIAGGHHEKIGGGGYPFGLKGMK
;
A
#
# COMPACT_ATOMS: atom_id res chain seq x y z
N MET A 1 9.20 -17.21 11.50
CA MET A 1 7.82 -17.51 12.03
C MET A 1 7.80 -18.86 12.75
N SER A 2 8.30 -19.97 12.18
CA SER A 2 8.28 -21.30 12.81
C SER A 2 8.94 -21.32 14.21
N GLU A 3 10.16 -20.81 14.35
CA GLU A 3 10.87 -20.74 15.65
C GLU A 3 10.07 -19.98 16.72
N ILE A 4 9.42 -18.86 16.35
CA ILE A 4 8.59 -18.08 17.27
C ILE A 4 7.35 -18.88 17.68
N SER A 5 6.69 -19.55 16.74
CA SER A 5 5.50 -20.34 17.01
C SER A 5 5.82 -21.51 17.95
N LEU A 6 6.95 -22.20 17.71
CA LEU A 6 7.43 -23.28 18.59
C LEU A 6 7.84 -22.75 19.97
N ALA A 7 8.51 -21.60 20.05
CA ALA A 7 8.87 -21.00 21.34
C ALA A 7 7.63 -20.68 22.19
N ILE A 8 6.59 -20.14 21.56
CA ILE A 8 5.30 -19.86 22.23
C ILE A 8 4.63 -21.18 22.68
N ALA A 9 4.56 -22.19 21.80
CA ALA A 9 3.96 -23.48 22.14
C ALA A 9 4.69 -24.20 23.31
N ASN A 10 6.02 -24.13 23.32
CA ASN A 10 6.82 -24.67 24.43
C ASN A 10 6.61 -23.87 25.72
N ALA A 11 6.56 -22.54 25.66
CA ALA A 11 6.26 -21.72 26.84
C ALA A 11 4.86 -22.03 27.41
N ILE A 12 3.87 -22.31 26.56
CA ILE A 12 2.55 -22.78 26.99
C ILE A 12 2.64 -24.14 27.69
N ASN A 13 3.47 -25.07 27.18
CA ASN A 13 3.67 -26.37 27.84
C ASN A 13 4.34 -26.27 29.22
N GLU A 14 5.08 -25.19 29.47
CA GLU A 14 5.77 -24.93 30.75
C GLU A 14 4.87 -24.09 31.71
N ASP A 15 3.74 -23.54 31.23
CA ASP A 15 2.83 -22.71 32.05
C ASP A 15 2.06 -23.59 33.07
N LYS A 16 2.36 -23.40 34.37
CA LYS A 16 1.72 -24.15 35.45
C LYS A 16 0.59 -23.41 36.14
N ASP A 17 0.65 -22.11 36.15
CA ASP A 17 -0.22 -21.25 36.95
C ASP A 17 -1.00 -20.19 36.12
N GLY A 18 -0.68 -20.04 34.83
CA GLY A 18 -1.27 -19.06 33.94
C GLY A 18 -2.59 -19.49 33.30
N ILE A 19 -3.05 -18.69 32.35
CA ILE A 19 -4.31 -18.93 31.61
C ILE A 19 -4.27 -20.15 30.69
N TYR A 20 -3.08 -20.64 30.39
CA TYR A 20 -2.86 -21.80 29.50
C TYR A 20 -2.44 -23.06 30.25
N LYS A 21 -2.44 -23.10 31.60
CA LYS A 21 -2.01 -24.22 32.44
C LYS A 21 -2.63 -25.59 32.08
N ASP A 22 -3.84 -25.57 31.52
CA ASP A 22 -4.54 -26.81 31.10
C ASP A 22 -4.33 -27.14 29.61
N LYS A 23 -3.43 -26.42 28.92
CA LYS A 23 -3.06 -26.66 27.52
C LYS A 23 -1.71 -27.33 27.43
N TYR A 24 -1.61 -28.33 26.58
CA TYR A 24 -0.35 -29.04 26.34
C TYR A 24 -0.30 -29.46 24.86
N PHE A 25 0.80 -29.16 24.21
CA PHE A 25 1.10 -29.60 22.85
C PHE A 25 2.12 -30.79 22.92
N ASP A 26 1.70 -31.95 22.45
CA ASP A 26 2.59 -33.10 22.33
C ASP A 26 3.58 -32.93 21.15
N LYS A 27 4.48 -33.89 20.99
CA LYS A 27 5.51 -33.83 19.93
C LYS A 27 4.93 -33.80 18.52
N ASP A 28 3.81 -34.50 18.29
CA ASP A 28 3.18 -34.53 16.97
C ASP A 28 2.48 -33.15 16.69
N GLN A 29 1.85 -32.56 17.70
CA GLN A 29 1.23 -31.21 17.61
C GLN A 29 2.29 -30.12 17.44
N LEU A 30 3.42 -30.18 18.15
CA LEU A 30 4.55 -29.27 17.93
C LEU A 30 5.08 -29.36 16.50
N LYS A 31 5.18 -30.56 15.94
CA LYS A 31 5.58 -30.78 14.55
C LYS A 31 4.55 -30.25 13.58
N GLU A 32 3.26 -30.35 13.88
CA GLU A 32 2.16 -29.82 13.09
C GLU A 32 2.20 -28.30 13.06
N ILE A 33 2.46 -27.64 14.20
CA ILE A 33 2.64 -26.18 14.30
C ILE A 33 3.85 -25.73 13.49
N ASP A 34 4.98 -26.45 13.58
CA ASP A 34 6.20 -26.16 12.82
C ASP A 34 5.94 -26.16 11.30
N VAL A 35 5.35 -27.24 10.79
CA VAL A 35 5.04 -27.36 9.36
C VAL A 35 4.03 -26.30 8.91
N ALA A 36 2.98 -26.04 9.70
CA ALA A 36 2.00 -25.03 9.40
C ALA A 36 2.61 -23.63 9.36
N ALA A 37 3.52 -23.31 10.29
CA ALA A 37 4.23 -22.04 10.32
C ALA A 37 5.19 -21.84 9.13
N TRP A 38 5.77 -22.90 8.59
CA TRP A 38 6.55 -22.83 7.35
C TRP A 38 5.67 -22.61 6.12
N MET A 39 4.45 -23.14 6.10
CA MET A 39 3.58 -23.17 4.95
C MET A 39 2.46 -22.10 4.99
N HIS A 40 2.42 -21.24 6.02
CA HIS A 40 1.29 -20.30 6.23
C HIS A 40 1.04 -19.37 5.06
N ASP A 41 2.09 -18.98 4.36
CA ASP A 41 2.07 -18.02 3.26
C ASP A 41 2.10 -18.65 1.85
N VAL A 42 1.97 -19.97 1.73
CA VAL A 42 2.04 -20.67 0.43
C VAL A 42 1.05 -20.11 -0.59
N GLY A 43 -0.09 -19.62 -0.16
CA GLY A 43 -1.09 -18.99 -1.03
C GLY A 43 -0.63 -17.68 -1.68
N LYS A 44 0.44 -17.04 -1.19
CA LYS A 44 1.00 -15.85 -1.82
C LYS A 44 1.58 -16.11 -3.21
N ILE A 45 1.92 -17.35 -3.54
CA ILE A 45 2.37 -17.72 -4.88
C ILE A 45 1.37 -17.39 -5.99
N THR A 46 0.11 -17.23 -5.64
CA THR A 46 -0.97 -16.84 -6.58
C THR A 46 -1.25 -15.35 -6.57
N THR A 47 -0.60 -14.59 -5.69
CA THR A 47 -0.78 -13.13 -5.60
C THR A 47 0.18 -12.46 -6.58
N PRO A 48 -0.30 -11.49 -7.41
CA PRO A 48 0.58 -10.79 -8.33
C PRO A 48 1.71 -10.06 -7.60
N ASP A 49 2.93 -10.13 -8.13
CA ASP A 49 4.15 -9.56 -7.53
C ASP A 49 3.98 -8.08 -7.21
N HIS A 50 3.38 -7.30 -8.13
CA HIS A 50 3.15 -5.87 -7.94
C HIS A 50 2.19 -5.53 -6.79
N VAL A 51 1.48 -6.52 -6.22
CA VAL A 51 0.64 -6.36 -5.03
C VAL A 51 1.41 -6.79 -3.78
N VAL A 52 2.18 -7.88 -3.86
CA VAL A 52 2.98 -8.40 -2.74
C VAL A 52 4.09 -7.42 -2.36
N ASP A 53 4.80 -6.90 -3.37
CA ASP A 53 6.01 -6.08 -3.19
C ASP A 53 5.74 -4.58 -3.29
N LYS A 54 4.48 -4.16 -3.37
CA LYS A 54 4.10 -2.75 -3.56
C LYS A 54 4.65 -1.84 -2.46
N ALA A 55 5.72 -1.11 -2.78
CA ALA A 55 6.41 -0.22 -1.84
C ALA A 55 5.77 1.17 -1.74
N THR A 56 5.21 1.68 -2.85
CA THR A 56 4.60 3.01 -2.92
C THR A 56 3.16 2.96 -3.41
N LYS A 57 2.38 4.03 -3.14
CA LYS A 57 0.97 4.08 -3.53
C LYS A 57 0.75 4.03 -5.05
N LEU A 58 1.62 4.67 -5.81
CA LEU A 58 1.51 4.76 -7.28
C LEU A 58 2.18 3.60 -8.01
N GLU A 59 2.84 2.71 -7.29
CA GLU A 59 3.51 1.56 -7.87
C GLU A 59 2.52 0.55 -8.44
N THR A 60 2.85 0.05 -9.61
CA THR A 60 2.21 -1.07 -10.30
C THR A 60 3.32 -1.96 -10.87
N ILE A 61 3.58 -1.95 -12.18
CA ILE A 61 4.78 -2.53 -12.79
C ILE A 61 6.00 -1.63 -12.56
N TYR A 62 5.77 -0.33 -12.44
CA TYR A 62 6.76 0.69 -12.07
C TYR A 62 6.09 1.78 -11.22
N ASP A 63 6.88 2.59 -10.51
CA ASP A 63 6.34 3.72 -9.74
C ASP A 63 6.00 4.89 -10.68
N ARG A 64 4.71 5.17 -10.81
CA ARG A 64 4.19 6.24 -11.67
C ARG A 64 4.55 7.65 -11.20
N ILE A 65 5.23 7.80 -10.06
CA ILE A 65 5.71 9.11 -9.60
C ILE A 65 6.64 9.77 -10.62
N GLU A 66 7.43 8.99 -11.35
CA GLU A 66 8.29 9.49 -12.43
C GLU A 66 7.47 10.09 -13.59
N THR A 67 6.38 9.42 -13.95
CA THR A 67 5.45 9.97 -14.95
C THR A 67 4.80 11.28 -14.49
N ILE A 68 4.44 11.36 -13.21
CA ILE A 68 3.89 12.59 -12.62
C ILE A 68 4.93 13.70 -12.61
N GLU A 69 6.20 13.39 -12.32
CA GLU A 69 7.30 14.36 -12.40
C GLU A 69 7.39 14.99 -13.80
N VAL A 70 7.36 14.16 -14.83
CA VAL A 70 7.36 14.64 -16.23
C VAL A 70 6.14 15.55 -16.51
N LYS A 71 4.96 15.23 -15.99
CA LYS A 71 3.77 16.09 -16.13
C LYS A 71 3.96 17.45 -15.44
N PHE A 72 4.60 17.49 -14.26
CA PHE A 72 4.93 18.74 -13.58
C PHE A 72 5.95 19.57 -14.38
N GLU A 73 6.98 18.93 -14.92
CA GLU A 73 7.96 19.61 -15.77
C GLU A 73 7.31 20.17 -17.05
N LEU A 74 6.41 19.41 -17.67
CA LEU A 74 5.62 19.92 -18.81
C LEU A 74 4.82 21.16 -18.43
N LEU A 75 4.12 21.13 -17.30
CA LEU A 75 3.33 22.29 -16.83
C LEU A 75 4.23 23.51 -16.56
N LYS A 76 5.43 23.32 -16.00
CA LYS A 76 6.40 24.42 -15.81
C LYS A 76 6.84 25.02 -17.15
N ARG A 77 7.08 24.18 -18.17
CA ARG A 77 7.42 24.65 -19.52
C ARG A 77 6.26 25.40 -20.19
N GLU A 78 5.02 24.97 -20.00
CA GLU A 78 3.84 25.71 -20.45
C GLU A 78 3.79 27.10 -19.81
N LYS A 79 4.07 27.21 -18.51
CA LYS A 79 4.15 28.52 -17.80
C LYS A 79 5.28 29.41 -18.30
N GLU A 80 6.43 28.83 -18.59
CA GLU A 80 7.56 29.55 -19.19
C GLU A 80 7.20 30.12 -20.57
N ILE A 81 6.59 29.31 -21.42
CA ILE A 81 6.13 29.74 -22.74
C ILE A 81 5.08 30.86 -22.62
N GLU A 82 4.15 30.74 -21.66
CA GLU A 82 3.15 31.80 -21.40
C GLU A 82 3.80 33.11 -20.97
N LEU A 83 4.80 33.05 -20.08
CA LEU A 83 5.59 34.20 -19.66
C LEU A 83 6.29 34.86 -20.86
N LEU A 84 7.02 34.06 -21.64
CA LEU A 84 7.80 34.58 -22.79
C LEU A 84 6.91 35.25 -23.82
N ARG A 85 5.73 34.69 -24.09
CA ARG A 85 4.71 35.33 -24.99
C ARG A 85 4.22 36.67 -24.46
N LYS A 86 3.97 36.78 -23.14
CA LYS A 86 3.52 38.03 -22.51
C LYS A 86 4.62 39.09 -22.55
N ILE A 87 5.87 38.72 -22.23
CA ILE A 87 7.02 39.66 -22.26
C ILE A 87 7.29 40.16 -23.67
N ASN A 88 7.21 39.30 -24.68
CA ASN A 88 7.49 39.69 -26.08
C ASN A 88 6.54 40.79 -26.62
N HIS A 89 5.40 40.98 -25.98
CA HIS A 89 4.41 42.01 -26.35
C HIS A 89 4.29 43.15 -25.33
N GLU A 90 5.07 43.14 -24.25
CA GLU A 90 5.00 44.17 -23.19
C GLU A 90 6.22 45.11 -23.27
N PRO A 91 6.01 46.38 -23.58
CA PRO A 91 7.12 47.37 -23.71
C PRO A 91 7.53 48.00 -22.37
N ASN A 92 6.82 47.72 -21.26
CA ASN A 92 7.07 48.34 -19.96
C ASN A 92 7.89 47.41 -19.06
N ASP A 93 9.10 47.84 -18.68
CA ASP A 93 10.02 47.08 -17.88
C ASP A 93 9.46 46.73 -16.48
N GLU A 94 8.72 47.63 -15.82
CA GLU A 94 8.13 47.37 -14.51
C GLU A 94 7.09 46.22 -14.57
N LYS A 95 6.31 46.19 -15.64
CA LYS A 95 5.34 45.12 -15.88
C LYS A 95 6.03 43.79 -16.20
N ILE A 96 7.15 43.83 -16.94
CA ILE A 96 7.97 42.66 -17.22
C ILE A 96 8.49 42.07 -15.91
N ASP A 97 8.99 42.90 -15.00
CA ASP A 97 9.49 42.41 -13.70
C ASP A 97 8.36 41.88 -12.83
N HIS A 98 7.19 42.47 -12.88
CA HIS A 98 6.01 41.90 -12.23
C HIS A 98 5.64 40.50 -12.79
N LEU A 99 5.63 40.33 -14.12
CA LEU A 99 5.35 39.07 -14.79
C LEU A 99 6.35 37.98 -14.39
N LYS A 100 7.66 38.32 -14.33
CA LYS A 100 8.73 37.41 -13.87
C LYS A 100 8.53 36.99 -12.41
N SER A 101 8.12 37.93 -11.54
CA SER A 101 7.84 37.66 -10.14
C SER A 101 6.65 36.70 -9.97
N VAL A 102 5.57 36.91 -10.70
CA VAL A 102 4.40 36.02 -10.73
C VAL A 102 4.81 34.62 -11.18
N TYR A 103 5.54 34.51 -12.28
CA TYR A 103 6.07 33.22 -12.78
C TYR A 103 6.92 32.50 -11.74
N LYS A 104 7.86 33.20 -11.08
CA LYS A 104 8.70 32.62 -10.02
C LYS A 104 7.85 32.04 -8.89
N ASN A 105 6.79 32.71 -8.48
CA ASN A 105 5.87 32.22 -7.44
C ASN A 105 5.08 30.99 -7.91
N GLU A 106 4.62 30.98 -9.18
CA GLU A 106 3.95 29.81 -9.77
C GLU A 106 4.86 28.59 -9.80
N ILE A 107 6.13 28.73 -10.25
CA ILE A 107 7.11 27.64 -10.27
C ILE A 107 7.41 27.14 -8.85
N THR A 108 7.56 28.04 -7.89
CA THR A 108 7.76 27.67 -6.49
C THR A 108 6.57 26.85 -5.95
N THR A 109 5.37 27.24 -6.29
CA THR A 109 4.13 26.53 -5.92
C THR A 109 4.11 25.12 -6.54
N LEU A 110 4.43 25.00 -7.83
CA LEU A 110 4.49 23.70 -8.52
C LEU A 110 5.54 22.77 -7.93
N ASN A 111 6.72 23.30 -7.57
CA ASN A 111 7.75 22.52 -6.90
C ASN A 111 7.29 22.00 -5.52
N ASN A 112 6.62 22.86 -4.74
CA ASN A 112 6.07 22.46 -3.44
C ASN A 112 4.94 21.44 -3.58
N ASP A 113 4.12 21.56 -4.63
CA ASP A 113 3.06 20.60 -4.92
C ASP A 113 3.63 19.24 -5.34
N PHE A 114 4.64 19.21 -6.22
CA PHE A 114 5.29 17.96 -6.59
C PHE A 114 5.97 17.28 -5.38
N LYS A 115 6.70 18.07 -4.57
CA LYS A 115 7.29 17.55 -3.33
C LYS A 115 6.24 16.92 -2.42
N PHE A 116 5.10 17.58 -2.25
CA PHE A 116 3.99 17.05 -1.47
C PHE A 116 3.45 15.73 -2.06
N ILE A 117 3.20 15.64 -3.39
CA ILE A 117 2.75 14.41 -4.05
C ILE A 117 3.78 13.27 -3.83
N LYS A 118 5.08 13.56 -3.95
CA LYS A 118 6.16 12.59 -3.72
C LYS A 118 6.17 12.05 -2.27
N GLU A 119 5.91 12.90 -1.28
CA GLU A 119 5.76 12.46 0.11
C GLU A 119 4.51 11.60 0.31
N MET A 120 3.38 12.00 -0.26
CA MET A 120 2.12 11.22 -0.14
C MET A 120 2.21 9.84 -0.81
N ASN A 121 3.06 9.69 -1.83
CA ASN A 121 3.28 8.41 -2.52
C ASN A 121 3.94 7.36 -1.61
N LYS A 122 4.74 7.74 -0.63
CA LYS A 122 5.45 6.81 0.26
C LYS A 122 4.52 5.94 1.13
N GLY A 123 3.30 6.36 1.38
CA GLY A 123 2.32 5.61 2.16
C GLY A 123 2.61 5.47 3.66
N SER A 124 3.69 6.08 4.15
CA SER A 124 4.12 6.02 5.56
C SER A 124 3.26 6.86 6.48
N GLU A 125 2.65 7.93 5.97
CA GLU A 125 1.84 8.86 6.73
C GLU A 125 0.35 8.58 6.59
N PHE A 126 -0.41 8.89 7.66
CA PHE A 126 -1.86 8.88 7.59
C PHE A 126 -2.35 10.06 6.75
N MET A 127 -3.29 9.78 5.82
CA MET A 127 -3.93 10.79 4.99
C MET A 127 -5.16 11.36 5.70
N ASP A 128 -5.00 12.56 6.27
CA ASP A 128 -6.12 13.35 6.78
C ASP A 128 -6.91 14.03 5.65
N GLU A 129 -8.05 14.63 6.00
CA GLU A 129 -8.93 15.28 5.03
C GLU A 129 -8.28 16.51 4.35
N GLU A 130 -7.36 17.19 5.01
CA GLU A 130 -6.65 18.35 4.43
C GLU A 130 -5.66 17.89 3.34
N LYS A 131 -4.90 16.84 3.63
CA LYS A 131 -3.99 16.22 2.64
C LYS A 131 -4.76 15.70 1.43
N ILE A 132 -5.90 15.03 1.66
CA ILE A 132 -6.77 14.52 0.59
C ILE A 132 -7.28 15.69 -0.27
N LYS A 133 -7.80 16.76 0.33
CA LYS A 133 -8.24 17.95 -0.39
C LYS A 133 -7.12 18.58 -1.21
N ARG A 134 -5.90 18.62 -0.65
CA ARG A 134 -4.74 19.15 -1.37
C ARG A 134 -4.39 18.31 -2.59
N VAL A 135 -4.41 16.98 -2.50
CA VAL A 135 -4.22 16.09 -3.66
C VAL A 135 -5.25 16.39 -4.75
N HIS A 136 -6.54 16.51 -4.38
CA HIS A 136 -7.59 16.83 -5.34
C HIS A 136 -7.41 18.20 -6.01
N ASN A 137 -6.95 19.21 -5.26
CA ASN A 137 -6.69 20.54 -5.82
C ASN A 137 -5.51 20.51 -6.79
N ILE A 138 -4.45 19.80 -6.47
CA ILE A 138 -3.30 19.62 -7.36
C ILE A 138 -3.73 18.86 -8.63
N ALA A 139 -4.52 17.82 -8.50
CA ALA A 139 -4.99 16.98 -9.60
C ALA A 139 -5.76 17.79 -10.67
N LYS A 140 -6.52 18.80 -10.25
CA LYS A 140 -7.34 19.66 -11.14
C LYS A 140 -6.52 20.68 -11.95
N LYS A 141 -5.22 20.86 -11.68
CA LYS A 141 -4.37 21.69 -12.53
C LYS A 141 -4.39 21.14 -13.94
N GLN A 142 -4.40 22.03 -14.94
CA GLN A 142 -4.54 21.62 -16.33
C GLN A 142 -3.18 21.59 -17.01
N ILE A 143 -2.95 20.57 -17.79
CA ILE A 143 -1.81 20.43 -18.72
C ILE A 143 -2.32 20.21 -20.13
N ILE A 144 -1.54 20.59 -21.13
CA ILE A 144 -1.86 20.36 -22.54
C ILE A 144 -1.05 19.15 -23.03
N MET A 145 -1.73 18.04 -23.34
CA MET A 145 -1.13 16.87 -23.98
C MET A 145 -1.94 16.51 -25.22
N HIS A 146 -1.26 16.21 -26.31
CA HIS A 146 -1.89 15.90 -27.60
C HIS A 146 -2.91 16.96 -28.05
N HIS A 147 -2.57 18.25 -27.87
CA HIS A 147 -3.44 19.41 -28.17
C HIS A 147 -4.75 19.45 -27.37
N LYS A 148 -4.88 18.67 -26.30
CA LYS A 148 -6.06 18.66 -25.42
C LYS A 148 -5.68 19.05 -24.00
N LYS A 149 -6.53 19.87 -23.37
CA LYS A 149 -6.44 20.15 -21.94
C LYS A 149 -6.93 18.92 -21.16
N GLN A 150 -6.15 18.52 -20.19
CA GLN A 150 -6.50 17.43 -19.26
C GLN A 150 -5.99 17.73 -17.86
N ASN A 151 -6.54 17.04 -16.89
CA ASN A 151 -6.11 17.15 -15.51
C ASN A 151 -4.67 16.66 -15.35
N LEU A 152 -3.92 17.30 -14.45
CA LEU A 152 -2.54 16.93 -14.14
C LEU A 152 -2.42 15.49 -13.62
N LEU A 153 -3.33 15.09 -12.72
CA LEU A 153 -3.43 13.71 -12.25
C LEU A 153 -4.71 13.05 -12.76
N THR A 154 -4.61 11.79 -13.12
CA THR A 154 -5.75 10.93 -13.49
C THR A 154 -6.56 10.55 -12.25
N GLU A 155 -7.80 10.11 -12.43
CA GLU A 155 -8.65 9.62 -11.33
C GLU A 155 -8.01 8.44 -10.60
N ASN A 156 -7.35 7.54 -11.34
CA ASN A 156 -6.65 6.41 -10.73
C ASN A 156 -5.42 6.85 -9.90
N GLU A 157 -4.64 7.84 -10.36
CA GLU A 157 -3.53 8.40 -9.58
C GLU A 157 -4.04 9.06 -8.29
N VAL A 158 -5.14 9.81 -8.37
CA VAL A 158 -5.79 10.43 -7.20
C VAL A 158 -6.28 9.36 -6.22
N TYR A 159 -6.96 8.32 -6.72
CA TYR A 159 -7.46 7.22 -5.90
C TYR A 159 -6.33 6.56 -5.11
N ASN A 160 -5.21 6.24 -5.78
CA ASN A 160 -4.05 5.63 -5.11
C ASN A 160 -3.41 6.59 -4.10
N LEU A 161 -3.17 7.85 -4.47
CA LEU A 161 -2.54 8.85 -3.59
C LEU A 161 -3.35 9.13 -2.33
N THR A 162 -4.68 9.02 -2.40
CA THR A 162 -5.60 9.30 -1.29
C THR A 162 -5.87 8.09 -0.38
N ILE A 163 -5.18 6.97 -0.56
CA ILE A 163 -5.24 5.83 0.37
C ILE A 163 -4.91 6.31 1.78
N LYS A 164 -5.82 6.09 2.74
CA LYS A 164 -5.70 6.64 4.11
C LYS A 164 -4.53 6.07 4.89
N LYS A 165 -4.20 4.78 4.70
CA LYS A 165 -3.12 4.08 5.42
C LYS A 165 -2.48 3.01 4.55
N GLY A 166 -1.15 3.03 4.46
CA GLY A 166 -0.37 2.09 3.65
C GLY A 166 -0.38 2.41 2.16
N THR A 167 -0.01 1.45 1.34
CA THR A 167 0.21 1.59 -0.10
C THR A 167 -0.85 0.91 -0.95
N LEU A 168 -1.58 -0.07 -0.40
CA LEU A 168 -2.55 -0.90 -1.12
C LEU A 168 -3.93 -0.27 -1.18
N THR A 169 -4.54 -0.30 -2.37
CA THR A 169 -5.98 0.00 -2.55
C THR A 169 -6.84 -1.05 -1.84
N GLN A 170 -8.16 -0.82 -1.79
CA GLN A 170 -9.07 -1.81 -1.19
C GLN A 170 -9.08 -3.12 -1.98
N GLU A 171 -9.05 -3.05 -3.30
CA GLU A 171 -9.01 -4.19 -4.21
C GLU A 171 -7.71 -4.98 -4.05
N GLU A 172 -6.58 -4.31 -4.03
CA GLU A 172 -5.27 -4.94 -3.82
C GLU A 172 -5.19 -5.57 -2.42
N ARG A 173 -5.74 -4.92 -1.40
CA ARG A 173 -5.84 -5.47 -0.04
C ARG A 173 -6.72 -6.71 0.01
N PHE A 174 -7.81 -6.73 -0.74
CA PHE A 174 -8.63 -7.92 -0.88
C PHE A 174 -7.84 -9.07 -1.53
N VAL A 175 -7.13 -8.78 -2.62
CA VAL A 175 -6.30 -9.77 -3.33
C VAL A 175 -5.25 -10.36 -2.39
N ILE A 176 -4.47 -9.52 -1.68
CA ILE A 176 -3.43 -10.04 -0.79
C ILE A 176 -4.02 -10.78 0.42
N ASN A 177 -5.13 -10.33 0.98
CA ASN A 177 -5.77 -11.01 2.12
C ASN A 177 -6.31 -12.39 1.75
N ASN A 178 -6.66 -12.60 0.48
CA ASN A 178 -7.17 -13.88 0.00
C ASN A 178 -6.11 -15.00 0.03
N HIS A 179 -4.81 -14.67 0.16
CA HIS A 179 -3.76 -15.70 0.24
C HIS A 179 -3.99 -16.68 1.39
N ALA A 180 -4.56 -16.24 2.52
CA ALA A 180 -4.84 -17.12 3.65
C ALA A 180 -5.83 -18.24 3.27
N LYS A 181 -6.91 -17.89 2.56
CA LYS A 181 -7.86 -18.87 2.01
C LYS A 181 -7.21 -19.77 0.97
N LEU A 182 -6.44 -19.19 0.05
CA LEU A 182 -5.73 -19.96 -0.97
C LEU A 182 -4.67 -20.88 -0.37
N SER A 183 -4.00 -20.49 0.73
CA SER A 183 -3.12 -21.39 1.49
C SER A 183 -3.88 -22.62 1.97
N ILE A 184 -5.08 -22.45 2.51
CA ILE A 184 -5.91 -23.58 2.94
C ILE A 184 -6.27 -24.49 1.77
N ASP A 185 -6.72 -23.90 0.66
CA ASP A 185 -7.13 -24.67 -0.53
C ASP A 185 -5.97 -25.46 -1.12
N ILE A 186 -4.79 -24.85 -1.24
CA ILE A 186 -3.55 -25.52 -1.69
C ILE A 186 -3.17 -26.62 -0.73
N LEU A 187 -3.11 -26.35 0.58
CA LEU A 187 -2.68 -27.34 1.57
C LEU A 187 -3.66 -28.51 1.68
N ASN A 188 -4.96 -28.28 1.57
CA ASN A 188 -5.95 -29.35 1.57
C ASN A 188 -5.84 -30.26 0.33
N SER A 189 -5.24 -29.82 -0.76
CA SER A 189 -4.98 -30.68 -1.93
C SER A 189 -3.79 -31.63 -1.75
N LEU A 190 -2.98 -31.41 -0.70
CA LEU A 190 -1.81 -32.23 -0.40
C LEU A 190 -2.17 -33.45 0.48
N PRO A 191 -1.58 -34.64 0.23
CA PRO A 191 -1.85 -35.84 0.99
C PRO A 191 -1.10 -35.87 2.34
N PHE A 192 -1.51 -35.00 3.29
CA PHE A 192 -0.91 -35.00 4.61
C PHE A 192 -1.17 -36.30 5.37
N PRO A 193 -0.15 -36.84 6.08
CA PRO A 193 -0.36 -37.97 7.00
C PRO A 193 -1.28 -37.55 8.15
N LYS A 194 -1.90 -38.56 8.80
CA LYS A 194 -2.89 -38.32 9.88
C LYS A 194 -2.36 -37.41 11.01
N LYS A 195 -1.06 -37.43 11.29
CA LYS A 195 -0.41 -36.59 12.32
C LYS A 195 -0.25 -35.10 11.92
N LEU A 196 -0.46 -34.78 10.66
CA LEU A 196 -0.33 -33.41 10.12
C LEU A 196 -1.65 -32.92 9.49
N LYS A 197 -2.75 -33.55 9.84
CA LYS A 197 -4.08 -33.26 9.23
C LYS A 197 -4.59 -31.84 9.49
N ASN A 198 -4.12 -31.19 10.58
CA ASN A 198 -4.56 -29.85 10.95
C ASN A 198 -3.66 -28.74 10.36
N VAL A 199 -2.57 -29.09 9.66
CA VAL A 199 -1.67 -28.13 9.03
C VAL A 199 -2.43 -27.10 8.18
N PRO A 200 -3.38 -27.47 7.30
CA PRO A 200 -4.13 -26.48 6.51
C PRO A 200 -4.90 -25.47 7.37
N THR A 201 -5.56 -25.94 8.42
CA THR A 201 -6.34 -25.10 9.33
C THR A 201 -5.46 -24.17 10.15
N ILE A 202 -4.36 -24.68 10.70
CA ILE A 202 -3.40 -23.89 11.50
C ILE A 202 -2.75 -22.83 10.60
N ALA A 203 -2.24 -23.24 9.42
CA ALA A 203 -1.61 -22.34 8.46
C ALA A 203 -2.57 -21.25 8.01
N GLY A 204 -3.82 -21.59 7.67
CA GLY A 204 -4.83 -20.63 7.23
C GLY A 204 -5.31 -19.69 8.32
N GLY A 205 -5.13 -20.03 9.60
CA GLY A 205 -5.56 -19.23 10.74
C GLY A 205 -4.58 -18.12 11.17
N HIS A 206 -3.44 -17.95 10.50
CA HIS A 206 -2.37 -17.02 10.94
C HIS A 206 -2.79 -15.54 10.94
N HIS A 207 -3.86 -15.16 10.25
CA HIS A 207 -4.47 -13.83 10.30
C HIS A 207 -5.73 -13.74 11.18
N GLU A 208 -6.10 -14.83 11.85
CA GLU A 208 -7.19 -14.78 12.82
C GLU A 208 -6.75 -14.04 14.09
N LYS A 209 -7.74 -13.46 14.79
CA LYS A 209 -7.50 -12.66 16.00
C LYS A 209 -8.30 -13.21 17.17
N ILE A 210 -7.68 -13.29 18.35
CA ILE A 210 -8.34 -13.76 19.58
C ILE A 210 -9.63 -12.97 19.86
N GLY A 211 -9.62 -11.65 19.64
CA GLY A 211 -10.82 -10.80 19.80
C GLY A 211 -11.85 -10.89 18.68
N GLY A 212 -11.60 -11.65 17.63
CA GLY A 212 -12.41 -11.69 16.40
C GLY A 212 -12.02 -10.60 15.40
N GLY A 213 -12.66 -10.61 14.22
CA GLY A 213 -12.37 -9.68 13.12
C GLY A 213 -11.05 -9.99 12.39
N GLY A 214 -10.53 -11.21 12.53
CA GLY A 214 -9.51 -11.78 11.66
C GLY A 214 -10.11 -12.35 10.38
N TYR A 215 -9.29 -13.00 9.58
CA TYR A 215 -9.69 -13.66 8.35
C TYR A 215 -8.87 -14.96 8.16
N PRO A 216 -9.29 -15.95 7.35
CA PRO A 216 -10.47 -15.89 6.45
C PRO A 216 -11.81 -16.25 7.12
N PHE A 217 -11.83 -16.83 8.33
CA PHE A 217 -13.04 -17.38 8.95
C PHE A 217 -13.67 -16.44 9.99
N GLY A 218 -12.96 -15.40 10.45
CA GLY A 218 -13.42 -14.49 11.50
C GLY A 218 -13.57 -15.19 12.86
N LEU A 219 -12.68 -16.13 13.17
CA LEU A 219 -12.69 -16.89 14.40
C LEU A 219 -12.60 -15.97 15.62
N LYS A 220 -13.30 -16.37 16.70
CA LYS A 220 -13.15 -15.73 18.02
C LYS A 220 -12.56 -16.73 18.98
N GLY A 221 -11.52 -16.32 19.69
CA GLY A 221 -10.97 -17.10 20.79
C GLY A 221 -12.03 -17.30 21.90
N MET A 222 -11.91 -18.38 22.63
CA MET A 222 -12.70 -18.54 23.86
C MET A 222 -12.26 -17.47 24.87
N LYS A 223 -13.23 -16.86 25.56
CA LYS A 223 -13.01 -15.96 26.70
C LYS A 223 -12.52 -16.76 27.89
#